data_4b10d1d4564148e562cbae2fd9204352
#
_entry.id   4b10d1d4564148e562cbae2fd9204352
#
_cell.length_a   1.000
_cell.length_b   1.000
_cell.length_c   1.000
_cell.angle_alpha   90.00
_cell.angle_beta   90.00
_cell.angle_gamma   90.00
#
_symmetry.space_group_name_H-M   'P 1'
#
loop_
_entity.id
_entity.type
_entity.pdbx_description
1 polymer ?
#
loop_
_entity_poly.entity_id
_entity_poly.type
_entity_poly.pdbx_seq_one_letter_code
_entity_poly.pdbx_strand_id
1 'polypeptide(L)'
;MRVTKTELYDRYYSVYPDKAKLYRGDTEMPNHCHNRVTFYSANTEAVAKLKQIFEDENCFGQIIPEPDWPNTPISESETQGLIHERGKVGELPVADEQNFGRTYTFKSNNSTDDRWYDWRLQNWDTKWDAYDVVVTDDDPESVEIEFNTAWSPPEAICSAIREQYPDVSVSWFYDEPGCEIAGYL
;
A
#
# COMPACT_ATOMS: atom_id res chain seq x y z
N MET A 1 6.31 31.14 2.94
CA MET A 1 7.45 30.89 2.03
C MET A 1 7.12 29.53 1.38
N ARG A 2 6.80 29.48 0.09
CA ARG A 2 6.47 28.22 -0.58
C ARG A 2 7.77 27.48 -0.87
N VAL A 3 7.94 26.30 -0.29
CA VAL A 3 9.05 25.40 -0.60
C VAL A 3 8.71 24.72 -1.94
N THR A 4 9.63 24.73 -2.89
CA THR A 4 9.40 24.09 -4.20
C THR A 4 9.54 22.59 -4.10
N LYS A 5 8.89 21.85 -5.02
CA LYS A 5 8.97 20.39 -5.13
C LYS A 5 10.44 19.91 -5.20
N THR A 6 11.28 20.66 -5.89
CA THR A 6 12.73 20.39 -6.01
C THR A 6 13.45 20.53 -4.68
N GLU A 7 13.13 21.55 -3.88
CA GLU A 7 13.76 21.76 -2.58
C GLU A 7 13.37 20.70 -1.53
N LEU A 8 12.13 20.20 -1.59
CA LEU A 8 11.69 19.07 -0.76
C LEU A 8 12.38 17.78 -1.19
N TYR A 9 12.48 17.55 -2.49
CA TYR A 9 13.17 16.42 -3.08
C TYR A 9 14.66 16.40 -2.68
N ASP A 10 15.38 17.51 -2.88
CA ASP A 10 16.79 17.63 -2.53
C ASP A 10 17.02 17.44 -1.03
N ARG A 11 16.08 17.91 -0.20
CA ARG A 11 16.15 17.74 1.25
C ARG A 11 15.96 16.29 1.69
N TYR A 12 15.04 15.56 1.10
CA TYR A 12 14.80 14.14 1.36
C TYR A 12 16.02 13.29 0.95
N TYR A 13 16.53 13.49 -0.26
CA TYR A 13 17.67 12.71 -0.77
C TYR A 13 19.02 13.15 -0.21
N SER A 14 19.15 14.31 0.40
CA SER A 14 20.34 14.68 1.17
C SER A 14 20.47 13.84 2.45
N VAL A 15 19.36 13.36 2.99
CA VAL A 15 19.33 12.46 4.18
C VAL A 15 19.53 11.00 3.78
N TYR A 16 19.13 10.62 2.56
CA TYR A 16 19.20 9.23 2.06
C TYR A 16 19.89 9.13 0.69
N PRO A 17 21.20 9.40 0.60
CA PRO A 17 21.92 9.51 -0.69
C PRO A 17 21.98 8.21 -1.48
N ASP A 18 21.88 7.05 -0.82
CA ASP A 18 21.93 5.75 -1.50
C ASP A 18 20.61 5.43 -2.23
N LYS A 19 19.49 5.99 -1.78
CA LYS A 19 18.19 5.84 -2.43
C LYS A 19 18.07 6.66 -3.71
N ALA A 20 18.76 7.78 -3.82
CA ALA A 20 18.78 8.59 -5.04
C ALA A 20 19.35 7.85 -6.28
N LYS A 21 20.15 6.81 -6.07
CA LYS A 21 20.72 6.00 -7.17
C LYS A 21 19.78 4.96 -7.74
N LEU A 22 18.80 4.50 -6.94
CA LEU A 22 17.83 3.48 -7.34
C LEU A 22 16.73 4.02 -8.25
N TYR A 23 16.48 5.34 -8.26
CA TYR A 23 15.32 5.96 -8.92
C TYR A 23 15.65 6.78 -10.16
N ARG A 24 16.86 6.64 -10.73
CA ARG A 24 17.25 7.29 -12.01
C ARG A 24 16.81 6.57 -13.28
N GLY A 25 15.91 5.62 -13.20
CA GLY A 25 15.25 5.02 -14.37
C GLY A 25 13.88 5.65 -14.58
N ASP A 26 13.49 5.87 -15.83
CA ASP A 26 12.27 6.54 -16.33
C ASP A 26 10.92 5.92 -15.88
N THR A 27 10.76 5.59 -14.61
CA THR A 27 9.47 5.23 -14.02
C THR A 27 8.91 6.46 -13.33
N GLU A 28 7.70 6.85 -13.68
CA GLU A 28 6.93 7.87 -12.94
C GLU A 28 6.98 7.53 -11.45
N MET A 29 7.71 8.35 -10.68
CA MET A 29 7.77 8.16 -9.24
C MET A 29 6.39 8.43 -8.67
N PRO A 30 5.80 7.49 -7.94
CA PRO A 30 4.56 7.76 -7.24
C PRO A 30 4.79 8.89 -6.23
N ASN A 31 3.78 9.70 -5.98
CA ASN A 31 3.79 10.54 -4.81
C ASN A 31 3.91 9.65 -3.58
N HIS A 32 4.87 9.94 -2.72
CA HIS A 32 5.04 9.21 -1.48
C HIS A 32 4.20 9.89 -0.40
N CYS A 33 3.34 9.12 0.24
CA CYS A 33 2.69 9.52 1.48
C CYS A 33 3.53 8.98 2.64
N HIS A 34 4.08 9.88 3.42
CA HIS A 34 4.80 9.57 4.63
C HIS A 34 3.83 9.25 5.75
N ASN A 35 4.06 8.15 6.44
CA ASN A 35 3.27 7.72 7.57
C ASN A 35 4.16 7.56 8.81
N ARG A 36 3.66 8.01 9.95
CA ARG A 36 4.24 7.77 11.26
C ARG A 36 3.14 7.32 12.20
N VAL A 37 3.24 6.10 12.69
CA VAL A 37 2.28 5.51 13.60
C VAL A 37 2.93 5.18 14.93
N THR A 38 2.25 5.53 16.02
CA THR A 38 2.61 5.11 17.37
C THR A 38 1.52 4.20 17.91
N PHE A 39 1.90 3.00 18.31
CA PHE A 39 1.06 2.05 19.02
C PHE A 39 1.44 2.08 20.50
N TYR A 40 0.46 2.27 21.37
CA TYR A 40 0.66 2.28 22.80
C TYR A 40 -0.36 1.39 23.51
N SER A 41 0.11 0.49 24.38
CA SER A 41 -0.74 -0.35 25.22
C SER A 41 0.02 -0.93 26.42
N ALA A 42 -0.67 -1.13 27.53
CA ALA A 42 -0.17 -1.97 28.63
C ALA A 42 -0.13 -3.47 28.24
N ASN A 43 -0.81 -3.86 27.15
CA ASN A 43 -0.71 -5.18 26.54
C ASN A 43 0.50 -5.24 25.62
N THR A 44 1.66 -5.54 26.20
CA THR A 44 2.94 -5.56 25.48
C THR A 44 3.00 -6.61 24.37
N GLU A 45 2.22 -7.69 24.49
CA GLU A 45 2.13 -8.72 23.43
C GLU A 45 1.46 -8.18 22.16
N ALA A 46 0.42 -7.35 22.33
CA ALA A 46 -0.25 -6.71 21.20
C ALA A 46 0.66 -5.69 20.51
N VAL A 47 1.43 -4.90 21.28
CA VAL A 47 2.41 -3.95 20.74
C VAL A 47 3.51 -4.68 19.98
N ALA A 48 4.08 -5.74 20.56
CA ALA A 48 5.12 -6.55 19.91
C ALA A 48 4.60 -7.22 18.63
N LYS A 49 3.35 -7.69 18.63
CA LYS A 49 2.74 -8.29 17.44
C LYS A 49 2.53 -7.28 16.32
N LEU A 50 2.04 -6.07 16.63
CA LEU A 50 1.90 -5.01 15.64
C LEU A 50 3.26 -4.59 15.07
N LYS A 51 4.28 -4.43 15.91
CA LYS A 51 5.66 -4.21 15.46
C LYS A 51 6.10 -5.28 14.46
N GLN A 52 5.94 -6.55 14.81
CA GLN A 52 6.33 -7.66 13.94
C GLN A 52 5.60 -7.62 12.60
N ILE A 53 4.28 -7.34 12.60
CA ILE A 53 3.49 -7.22 11.36
C ILE A 53 4.09 -6.16 10.43
N PHE A 54 4.52 -5.01 10.95
CA PHE A 54 5.10 -3.94 10.14
C PHE A 54 6.55 -4.21 9.71
N GLU A 55 7.29 -5.03 10.45
CA GLU A 55 8.64 -5.47 10.07
C GLU A 55 8.62 -6.60 9.04
N ASP A 56 7.51 -7.33 8.94
CA ASP A 56 7.33 -8.42 7.99
C ASP A 56 6.99 -7.89 6.58
N GLU A 57 7.29 -8.71 5.56
CA GLU A 57 6.74 -8.50 4.22
C GLU A 57 5.22 -8.68 4.21
N ASN A 58 4.53 -7.91 3.37
CA ASN A 58 3.07 -7.94 3.23
C ASN A 58 2.32 -7.61 4.53
N CYS A 59 2.72 -6.51 5.19
CA CYS A 59 2.16 -6.11 6.48
C CYS A 59 0.65 -5.78 6.38
N PHE A 60 0.21 -5.07 5.37
CA PHE A 60 -1.22 -4.76 5.18
C PHE A 60 -2.04 -6.01 4.88
N GLY A 61 -1.47 -6.96 4.15
CA GLY A 61 -2.12 -8.25 3.90
C GLY A 61 -2.29 -9.12 5.14
N GLN A 62 -1.51 -8.90 6.21
CA GLN A 62 -1.73 -9.55 7.51
C GLN A 62 -2.89 -8.91 8.29
N ILE A 63 -3.20 -7.65 8.03
CA ILE A 63 -4.28 -6.88 8.69
C ILE A 63 -5.60 -7.04 7.92
N ILE A 64 -5.58 -6.79 6.61
CA ILE A 64 -6.70 -6.99 5.68
C ILE A 64 -6.20 -7.89 4.55
N PRO A 65 -6.43 -9.22 4.63
CA PRO A 65 -5.91 -10.17 3.65
C PRO A 65 -6.48 -9.96 2.25
N GLU A 66 -5.60 -9.97 1.25
CA GLU A 66 -6.01 -10.00 -0.14
C GLU A 66 -6.62 -11.36 -0.51
N PRO A 67 -7.54 -11.38 -1.50
CA PRO A 67 -7.95 -12.62 -2.13
C PRO A 67 -6.75 -13.36 -2.75
N ASP A 68 -6.83 -14.68 -2.77
CA ASP A 68 -5.92 -15.51 -3.55
C ASP A 68 -6.27 -15.37 -5.05
N TRP A 69 -5.70 -14.34 -5.68
CA TRP A 69 -6.00 -13.97 -7.07
C TRP A 69 -5.89 -15.12 -8.06
N PRO A 70 -4.85 -16.00 -8.00
CA PRO A 70 -4.75 -17.16 -8.86
C PRO A 70 -5.94 -18.13 -8.75
N ASN A 71 -6.61 -18.16 -7.61
CA ASN A 71 -7.73 -19.05 -7.33
C ASN A 71 -9.06 -18.32 -7.19
N THR A 72 -9.07 -16.98 -7.35
CA THR A 72 -10.30 -16.18 -7.27
C THR A 72 -10.95 -16.07 -8.66
N PRO A 73 -12.21 -16.57 -8.84
CA PRO A 73 -12.91 -16.48 -10.09
C PRO A 73 -13.10 -15.04 -10.55
N ILE A 74 -13.09 -14.86 -11.87
CA ILE A 74 -13.41 -13.59 -12.47
C ILE A 74 -14.87 -13.60 -12.86
N SER A 75 -15.60 -12.60 -12.41
CA SER A 75 -16.98 -12.43 -12.80
C SER A 75 -17.11 -11.98 -14.26
N GLU A 76 -18.25 -12.26 -14.86
CA GLU A 76 -18.55 -11.82 -16.23
C GLU A 76 -18.53 -10.29 -16.35
N SER A 77 -18.94 -9.58 -15.29
CA SER A 77 -18.92 -8.12 -15.24
C SER A 77 -17.49 -7.56 -15.20
N GLU A 78 -16.59 -8.18 -14.46
CA GLU A 78 -15.17 -7.81 -14.42
C GLU A 78 -14.51 -8.04 -15.79
N THR A 79 -14.84 -9.17 -16.44
CA THR A 79 -14.35 -9.45 -17.78
C THR A 79 -14.83 -8.40 -18.78
N GLN A 80 -16.06 -7.96 -18.70
CA GLN A 80 -16.58 -6.90 -19.57
C GLN A 80 -15.95 -5.53 -19.27
N GLY A 81 -15.70 -5.21 -18.01
CA GLY A 81 -14.98 -4.00 -17.60
C GLY A 81 -13.59 -3.96 -18.23
N LEU A 82 -12.83 -5.02 -18.12
CA LEU A 82 -11.50 -5.15 -18.71
C LEU A 82 -11.51 -5.01 -20.24
N ILE A 83 -12.55 -5.53 -20.90
CA ILE A 83 -12.75 -5.37 -22.36
C ILE A 83 -12.97 -3.89 -22.68
N HIS A 84 -13.81 -3.21 -21.91
CA HIS A 84 -14.18 -1.81 -22.16
C HIS A 84 -13.03 -0.84 -21.93
N GLU A 85 -12.33 -0.98 -20.82
CA GLU A 85 -11.24 -0.08 -20.46
C GLU A 85 -10.04 -0.19 -21.40
N ARG A 86 -9.78 -1.38 -21.93
CA ARG A 86 -8.60 -1.62 -22.77
C ARG A 86 -8.88 -1.61 -24.26
N GLY A 87 -10.13 -1.46 -24.68
CA GLY A 87 -10.50 -1.37 -26.11
C GLY A 87 -10.14 -2.59 -26.95
N LYS A 88 -9.94 -3.75 -26.32
CA LYS A 88 -9.42 -4.98 -26.95
C LYS A 88 -10.46 -6.09 -26.99
N VAL A 89 -11.62 -5.77 -27.53
CA VAL A 89 -12.68 -6.74 -27.74
C VAL A 89 -12.17 -7.89 -28.60
N GLY A 90 -12.20 -9.12 -28.10
CA GLY A 90 -11.81 -10.33 -28.80
C GLY A 90 -10.39 -10.84 -28.52
N GLU A 91 -9.58 -10.10 -27.76
CA GLU A 91 -8.22 -10.53 -27.36
C GLU A 91 -8.16 -11.08 -25.92
N LEU A 92 -9.27 -11.03 -25.20
CA LEU A 92 -9.36 -11.62 -23.86
C LEU A 92 -9.51 -13.14 -23.96
N PRO A 93 -8.75 -13.89 -23.18
CA PRO A 93 -9.07 -15.29 -22.99
C PRO A 93 -10.48 -15.38 -22.42
N VAL A 94 -11.29 -16.27 -22.96
CA VAL A 94 -12.63 -16.55 -22.42
C VAL A 94 -12.43 -17.00 -20.98
N ALA A 95 -13.07 -16.29 -20.05
CA ALA A 95 -13.08 -16.69 -18.64
C ALA A 95 -13.87 -17.99 -18.53
N ASP A 96 -13.20 -19.10 -18.45
CA ASP A 96 -13.78 -20.40 -18.13
C ASP A 96 -13.45 -20.75 -16.67
N GLU A 97 -14.08 -21.80 -16.16
CA GLU A 97 -13.86 -22.26 -14.78
C GLU A 97 -12.38 -22.63 -14.46
N GLN A 98 -11.51 -22.67 -15.46
CA GLN A 98 -10.10 -23.00 -15.34
C GLN A 98 -9.19 -21.76 -15.33
N ASN A 99 -9.74 -20.58 -15.65
CA ASN A 99 -9.00 -19.31 -15.75
C ASN A 99 -9.24 -18.38 -14.56
N PHE A 100 -9.46 -18.93 -13.40
CA PHE A 100 -9.66 -18.16 -12.18
C PHE A 100 -8.43 -17.36 -11.80
N GLY A 101 -8.57 -16.02 -11.74
CA GLY A 101 -7.57 -15.12 -11.20
C GLY A 101 -6.17 -15.23 -11.78
N ARG A 102 -5.99 -16.04 -12.78
CA ARG A 102 -4.69 -16.22 -13.41
C ARG A 102 -4.37 -15.04 -14.30
N THR A 103 -3.08 -14.83 -14.46
CA THR A 103 -2.54 -13.89 -15.42
C THR A 103 -3.34 -13.88 -16.71
N TYR A 104 -4.00 -12.76 -16.99
CA TYR A 104 -4.61 -12.51 -18.29
C TYR A 104 -3.51 -12.24 -19.27
N THR A 105 -3.24 -13.20 -20.10
CA THR A 105 -2.39 -12.95 -21.24
C THR A 105 -3.27 -12.42 -22.36
N PHE A 106 -3.28 -11.13 -22.55
CA PHE A 106 -3.73 -10.58 -23.82
C PHE A 106 -2.73 -11.00 -24.88
N LYS A 107 -3.19 -11.55 -26.00
CA LYS A 107 -2.32 -11.99 -27.09
C LYS A 107 -1.34 -10.93 -27.58
N SER A 108 -1.61 -9.66 -27.33
CA SER A 108 -0.79 -8.53 -27.79
C SER A 108 0.03 -7.85 -26.68
N ASN A 109 -0.21 -8.08 -25.41
CA ASN A 109 0.42 -7.32 -24.33
C ASN A 109 0.53 -8.10 -23.05
N ASN A 110 0.99 -9.26 -22.92
CA ASN A 110 1.32 -9.95 -21.65
C ASN A 110 0.73 -9.26 -20.39
N SER A 111 -0.56 -8.97 -20.41
CA SER A 111 -1.22 -8.28 -19.34
C SER A 111 -1.47 -9.27 -18.20
N THR A 112 -1.00 -8.93 -17.05
CA THR A 112 -1.24 -9.68 -15.80
C THR A 112 -2.59 -9.32 -15.22
N ASP A 113 -3.14 -10.20 -14.40
CA ASP A 113 -4.32 -9.89 -13.59
C ASP A 113 -4.01 -8.67 -12.72
N ASP A 114 -4.74 -7.58 -12.92
CA ASP A 114 -4.57 -6.31 -12.23
C ASP A 114 -5.72 -5.99 -11.27
N ARG A 115 -6.61 -6.96 -10.97
CA ARG A 115 -7.69 -6.82 -9.99
C ARG A 115 -7.19 -6.44 -8.61
N TRP A 116 -5.97 -6.85 -8.24
CA TRP A 116 -5.31 -6.48 -7.00
C TRP A 116 -5.23 -4.97 -6.83
N TYR A 117 -5.06 -4.22 -7.93
CA TYR A 117 -4.90 -2.77 -7.89
C TYR A 117 -6.17 -2.08 -7.38
N ASP A 118 -7.32 -2.36 -8.02
CA ASP A 118 -8.60 -1.76 -7.61
C ASP A 118 -9.02 -2.26 -6.23
N TRP A 119 -8.74 -3.53 -5.93
CA TRP A 119 -9.04 -4.11 -4.64
C TRP A 119 -8.26 -3.43 -3.51
N ARG A 120 -6.96 -3.19 -3.68
CA ARG A 120 -6.13 -2.49 -2.70
C ARG A 120 -6.57 -1.05 -2.48
N LEU A 121 -6.89 -0.34 -3.56
CA LEU A 121 -7.45 1.02 -3.44
C LEU A 121 -8.77 1.06 -2.67
N GLN A 122 -9.60 0.03 -2.78
CA GLN A 122 -10.89 -0.07 -2.09
C GLN A 122 -10.78 -0.56 -0.64
N ASN A 123 -9.76 -1.36 -0.31
CA ASN A 123 -9.65 -2.05 0.97
C ASN A 123 -8.46 -1.60 1.83
N TRP A 124 -7.44 -0.99 1.24
CA TRP A 124 -6.28 -0.44 1.95
C TRP A 124 -6.16 1.08 1.82
N ASP A 125 -6.94 1.71 0.92
CA ASP A 125 -6.83 3.12 0.50
C ASP A 125 -5.51 3.50 -0.16
N THR A 126 -4.66 2.53 -0.46
CA THR A 126 -3.37 2.70 -1.14
C THR A 126 -3.09 1.49 -2.03
N LYS A 127 -2.36 1.71 -3.13
CA LYS A 127 -2.11 0.65 -4.11
C LYS A 127 -1.02 -0.35 -3.71
N TRP A 128 -0.10 0.08 -2.84
CA TRP A 128 1.02 -0.76 -2.41
C TRP A 128 0.97 -0.99 -0.92
N ASP A 129 1.63 -2.05 -0.49
CA ASP A 129 1.91 -2.28 0.92
C ASP A 129 2.84 -1.20 1.47
N ALA A 130 3.01 -1.14 2.78
CA ALA A 130 4.01 -0.27 3.40
C ALA A 130 5.41 -0.61 2.88
N TYR A 131 6.19 0.41 2.63
CA TYR A 131 7.59 0.25 2.22
C TYR A 131 8.48 1.25 2.93
N ASP A 132 9.79 1.00 2.93
CA ASP A 132 10.76 1.78 3.69
C ASP A 132 10.43 1.85 5.19
N VAL A 133 9.95 0.74 5.74
CA VAL A 133 9.53 0.64 7.14
C VAL A 133 10.73 0.76 8.07
N VAL A 134 10.62 1.63 9.06
CA VAL A 134 11.65 1.88 10.08
C VAL A 134 10.98 1.99 11.44
N VAL A 135 11.44 1.20 12.42
CA VAL A 135 11.07 1.37 13.82
C VAL A 135 11.94 2.48 14.40
N THR A 136 11.33 3.56 14.84
CA THR A 136 12.03 4.76 15.36
C THR A 136 12.08 4.81 16.88
N ASP A 137 11.11 4.20 17.55
CA ASP A 137 11.09 3.99 18.99
C ASP A 137 10.57 2.59 19.30
N ASP A 138 11.17 1.91 20.29
CA ASP A 138 10.90 0.51 20.61
C ASP A 138 10.96 0.30 22.13
N ASP A 139 9.83 0.57 22.78
CA ASP A 139 9.57 0.29 24.19
C ASP A 139 8.52 -0.83 24.31
N PRO A 140 8.53 -1.68 25.33
CA PRO A 140 7.55 -2.75 25.48
C PRO A 140 6.09 -2.31 25.44
N GLU A 141 5.77 -1.12 25.93
CA GLU A 141 4.41 -0.56 25.95
C GLU A 141 4.14 0.39 24.78
N SER A 142 5.18 0.80 24.02
CA SER A 142 5.08 1.78 22.95
C SER A 142 6.02 1.46 21.81
N VAL A 143 5.53 1.50 20.58
CA VAL A 143 6.37 1.42 19.39
C VAL A 143 6.00 2.53 18.42
N GLU A 144 7.01 3.23 17.88
CA GLU A 144 6.81 4.18 16.79
C GLU A 144 7.44 3.63 15.51
N ILE A 145 6.67 3.67 14.43
CA ILE A 145 7.04 3.12 13.12
C ILE A 145 6.81 4.19 12.06
N GLU A 146 7.84 4.44 11.24
CA GLU A 146 7.74 5.27 10.05
C GLU A 146 7.79 4.40 8.80
N PHE A 147 6.97 4.74 7.80
CA PHE A 147 6.93 4.06 6.52
C PHE A 147 6.28 4.93 5.44
N ASN A 148 6.38 4.47 4.20
CA ASN A 148 5.77 5.13 3.06
C ASN A 148 4.63 4.31 2.49
N THR A 149 3.62 5.01 1.97
CA THR A 149 2.58 4.45 1.10
C THR A 149 2.50 5.22 -0.22
N ALA A 150 1.84 4.64 -1.21
CA ALA A 150 1.72 5.27 -2.51
C ALA A 150 0.46 6.14 -2.58
N TRP A 151 0.62 7.44 -2.80
CA TRP A 151 -0.40 8.47 -3.05
C TRP A 151 -1.22 8.90 -1.84
N SER A 152 -1.63 7.99 -0.96
CA SER A 152 -2.58 8.23 0.13
C SER A 152 -2.22 7.47 1.39
N PRO A 153 -2.64 7.93 2.57
CA PRO A 153 -2.52 7.17 3.79
C PRO A 153 -3.47 5.95 3.77
N PRO A 154 -3.13 4.85 4.46
CA PRO A 154 -3.93 3.64 4.48
C PRO A 154 -5.01 3.69 5.59
N GLU A 155 -6.06 4.49 5.38
CA GLU A 155 -7.11 4.74 6.40
C GLU A 155 -7.83 3.47 6.81
N ALA A 156 -8.12 2.57 5.86
CA ALA A 156 -8.78 1.30 6.15
C ALA A 156 -7.92 0.38 7.02
N ILE A 157 -6.59 0.38 6.81
CA ILE A 157 -5.65 -0.37 7.65
C ILE A 157 -5.64 0.18 9.08
N CYS A 158 -5.59 1.50 9.22
CA CYS A 158 -5.66 2.14 10.54
C CYS A 158 -6.96 1.77 11.28
N SER A 159 -8.09 1.81 10.58
CA SER A 159 -9.40 1.43 11.12
C SER A 159 -9.44 -0.04 11.53
N ALA A 160 -8.94 -0.93 10.68
CA ALA A 160 -8.89 -2.36 10.95
C ALA A 160 -8.00 -2.69 12.17
N ILE A 161 -6.86 -2.01 12.33
CA ILE A 161 -6.01 -2.17 13.51
C ILE A 161 -6.77 -1.76 14.78
N ARG A 162 -7.47 -0.62 14.78
CA ARG A 162 -8.27 -0.17 15.92
C ARG A 162 -9.38 -1.15 16.30
N GLU A 163 -9.97 -1.81 15.29
CA GLU A 163 -11.01 -2.83 15.52
C GLU A 163 -10.41 -4.15 16.05
N GLN A 164 -9.29 -4.60 15.49
CA GLN A 164 -8.65 -5.86 15.87
C GLN A 164 -7.90 -5.78 17.21
N TYR A 165 -7.41 -4.59 17.55
CA TYR A 165 -6.64 -4.33 18.77
C TYR A 165 -7.25 -3.20 19.61
N PRO A 166 -8.46 -3.40 20.19
CA PRO A 166 -9.19 -2.35 20.90
C PRO A 166 -8.46 -1.83 22.15
N ASP A 167 -7.51 -2.61 22.67
CA ASP A 167 -6.69 -2.25 23.85
C ASP A 167 -5.45 -1.44 23.46
N VAL A 168 -5.21 -1.22 22.17
CA VAL A 168 -4.06 -0.46 21.66
C VAL A 168 -4.52 0.93 21.24
N SER A 169 -3.90 1.94 21.82
CA SER A 169 -4.04 3.32 21.34
C SER A 169 -3.21 3.51 20.07
N VAL A 170 -3.84 4.00 19.02
CA VAL A 170 -3.21 4.23 17.71
C VAL A 170 -3.21 5.72 17.42
N SER A 171 -2.02 6.32 17.36
CA SER A 171 -1.80 7.67 16.87
C SER A 171 -1.10 7.58 15.52
N TRP A 172 -1.77 8.00 14.46
CA TRP A 172 -1.27 7.86 13.10
C TRP A 172 -1.26 9.21 12.39
N PHE A 173 -0.08 9.73 12.16
CA PHE A 173 0.15 10.94 11.37
C PHE A 173 0.55 10.58 9.95
N TYR A 174 0.07 11.35 8.97
CA TYR A 174 0.51 11.24 7.59
C TYR A 174 0.84 12.59 6.97
N ASP A 175 1.71 12.59 5.97
CA ASP A 175 2.10 13.74 5.18
C ASP A 175 2.31 13.32 3.71
N GLU A 176 1.54 13.91 2.80
CA GLU A 176 1.68 13.73 1.35
C GLU A 176 2.02 15.09 0.71
N PRO A 177 3.32 15.38 0.53
CA PRO A 177 3.77 16.69 0.05
C PRO A 177 3.37 17.03 -1.39
N GLY A 178 3.10 16.00 -2.22
CA GLY A 178 2.70 16.19 -3.61
C GLY A 178 1.31 16.81 -3.76
N CYS A 179 0.39 16.47 -2.84
CA CYS A 179 -0.95 17.06 -2.75
C CYS A 179 -1.06 18.19 -1.71
N GLU A 180 0.03 18.50 -1.02
CA GLU A 180 0.05 19.50 0.08
C GLU A 180 -0.95 19.16 1.21
N ILE A 181 -1.09 17.87 1.55
CA ILE A 181 -1.97 17.38 2.62
C ILE A 181 -1.18 16.70 3.73
N ALA A 182 -1.58 16.95 4.96
CA ALA A 182 -1.08 16.25 6.14
C ALA A 182 -2.18 16.21 7.20
N GLY A 183 -2.17 15.18 8.06
CA GLY A 183 -3.18 15.04 9.10
C GLY A 183 -2.97 13.83 9.99
N TYR A 184 -3.99 13.57 10.81
CA TYR A 184 -4.10 12.36 11.63
C TYR A 184 -5.30 11.54 11.16
N LEU A 185 -5.12 10.22 11.13
CA LEU A 185 -6.18 9.24 10.90
C LEU A 185 -6.95 8.98 12.19
#